data_31d5d9b19dc013896a4673e356ba0695
#
_entry.id   31d5d9b19dc013896a4673e356ba0695
#
_cell.length_a   1.000
_cell.length_b   1.000
_cell.length_c   1.000
_cell.angle_alpha   90.00
_cell.angle_beta   90.00
_cell.angle_gamma   90.00
#
_symmetry.space_group_name_H-M   'P 1'
#
loop_
_entity.id
_entity.type
_entity.pdbx_description
1 polymer ?
#
loop_
_entity_poly.entity_id
_entity_poly.type
_entity_poly.pdbx_seq_one_letter_code
_entity_poly.pdbx_strand_id
1 'polypeptide(L)'
;MLVIRDMPADGVIRENGAYRIPIERYHAQCCAGPSISSSGLRTIELRSPMDFWAFSDLNPDRWQRPETDALSLGRAAHAILLGEEAFEESFAVVPEDAPQRPTKPMLVAASEGRISDAYTKRQAFWGPFDAALNGLTIVSEEQIDQIVQMSAALGRHPLVGPLFQGDGEVSLIWRHEQTGVWLKARPDMIPAMGDVRADLKTI
;
A
#
# COMPACT_ATOMS: atom_id res chain seq x y z
N MET A 1 27.19 6.26 7.25
CA MET A 1 26.11 6.69 6.32
C MET A 1 25.72 5.48 5.49
N LEU A 2 24.45 5.14 5.39
CA LEU A 2 23.97 4.02 4.59
C LEU A 2 24.15 4.36 3.11
N VAL A 3 24.77 3.46 2.34
CA VAL A 3 24.89 3.63 0.88
C VAL A 3 23.66 3.03 0.25
N ILE A 4 22.82 3.87 -0.33
CA ILE A 4 21.61 3.45 -1.05
C ILE A 4 21.97 3.33 -2.53
N ARG A 5 21.65 2.20 -3.13
CA ARG A 5 21.92 1.86 -4.53
C ARG A 5 20.61 1.88 -5.33
N ASP A 6 20.72 2.17 -6.60
CA ASP A 6 19.60 1.97 -7.52
C ASP A 6 19.44 0.49 -7.87
N MET A 7 18.27 0.14 -8.41
CA MET A 7 18.04 -1.20 -8.94
C MET A 7 19.02 -1.51 -10.08
N PRO A 8 19.66 -2.70 -10.10
CA PRO A 8 20.47 -3.10 -11.23
C PRO A 8 19.70 -3.06 -12.56
N ALA A 9 20.37 -2.73 -13.66
CA ALA A 9 19.74 -2.54 -14.97
C ALA A 9 19.00 -3.81 -15.48
N ASP A 10 19.45 -5.00 -15.08
CA ASP A 10 18.81 -6.28 -15.39
C ASP A 10 17.65 -6.63 -14.42
N GLY A 11 17.39 -5.76 -13.45
CA GLY A 11 16.31 -5.94 -12.49
C GLY A 11 16.55 -7.05 -11.45
N VAL A 12 17.78 -7.54 -11.27
CA VAL A 12 18.10 -8.65 -10.36
C VAL A 12 19.15 -8.25 -9.33
N ILE A 13 18.80 -8.29 -8.07
CA ILE A 13 19.69 -7.97 -6.94
C ILE A 13 20.51 -9.21 -6.57
N ARG A 14 21.85 -9.04 -6.52
CA ARG A 14 22.82 -10.11 -6.23
C ARG A 14 23.69 -9.83 -5.03
N GLU A 15 23.63 -8.64 -4.47
CA GLU A 15 24.45 -8.21 -3.35
C GLU A 15 23.60 -7.73 -2.18
N ASN A 16 24.10 -7.95 -0.97
CA ASN A 16 23.49 -7.38 0.24
C ASN A 16 23.59 -5.86 0.21
N GLY A 17 22.53 -5.17 0.58
CA GLY A 17 22.55 -3.71 0.61
C GLY A 17 21.20 -3.06 0.81
N ALA A 18 21.23 -1.74 0.72
CA ALA A 18 20.06 -0.89 0.69
C ALA A 18 19.80 -0.44 -0.75
N TYR A 19 18.57 -0.53 -1.19
CA TYR A 19 18.19 -0.28 -2.58
C TYR A 19 16.96 0.61 -2.67
N ARG A 20 16.96 1.53 -3.64
CA ARG A 20 15.77 2.25 -4.07
C ARG A 20 15.18 1.51 -5.27
N ILE A 21 14.09 0.80 -5.02
CA ILE A 21 13.41 -0.01 -6.04
C ILE A 21 11.90 0.27 -6.01
N PRO A 22 11.21 0.17 -7.17
CA PRO A 22 9.75 0.30 -7.22
C PRO A 22 9.05 -0.71 -6.30
N ILE A 23 7.91 -0.34 -5.72
CA ILE A 23 7.19 -1.18 -4.75
C ILE A 23 6.72 -2.50 -5.38
N GLU A 24 6.34 -2.48 -6.66
CA GLU A 24 5.94 -3.68 -7.41
C GLU A 24 7.11 -4.66 -7.53
N ARG A 25 8.33 -4.13 -7.73
CA ARG A 25 9.55 -4.93 -7.78
C ARG A 25 9.93 -5.49 -6.41
N TYR A 26 9.72 -4.71 -5.34
CA TYR A 26 9.89 -5.19 -3.97
C TYR A 26 8.95 -6.34 -3.64
N HIS A 27 7.69 -6.26 -4.04
CA HIS A 27 6.72 -7.34 -3.80
C HIS A 27 7.03 -8.58 -4.65
N ALA A 28 7.52 -8.40 -5.86
CA ALA A 28 7.93 -9.49 -6.74
C ALA A 28 9.26 -10.16 -6.30
N GLN A 29 9.70 -11.18 -7.06
CA GLN A 29 11.00 -11.83 -6.87
C GLN A 29 12.09 -11.00 -7.53
N CYS A 30 12.68 -10.05 -6.79
CA CYS A 30 13.68 -9.12 -7.31
C CYS A 30 15.14 -9.54 -7.05
N CYS A 31 15.37 -10.68 -6.41
CA CYS A 31 16.71 -11.18 -6.05
C CYS A 31 17.14 -12.35 -6.94
N ALA A 32 18.44 -12.65 -6.94
CA ALA A 32 19.03 -13.78 -7.67
C ALA A 32 18.70 -15.16 -7.01
N GLY A 33 17.48 -15.31 -6.53
CA GLY A 33 16.96 -16.50 -5.88
C GLY A 33 15.69 -16.20 -5.10
N PRO A 34 15.08 -17.21 -4.47
CA PRO A 34 13.87 -17.02 -3.69
C PRO A 34 14.03 -15.94 -2.62
N SER A 35 13.09 -15.01 -2.56
CA SER A 35 13.12 -13.94 -1.56
C SER A 35 11.83 -13.89 -0.75
N ILE A 36 11.96 -13.51 0.53
CA ILE A 36 10.84 -13.38 1.45
C ILE A 36 10.93 -12.05 2.23
N SER A 37 9.80 -11.38 2.38
CA SER A 37 9.70 -10.17 3.19
C SER A 37 9.46 -10.47 4.67
N SER A 38 9.63 -9.48 5.54
CA SER A 38 9.30 -9.56 6.97
C SER A 38 7.84 -9.95 7.20
N SER A 39 6.91 -9.43 6.37
CA SER A 39 5.49 -9.82 6.43
C SER A 39 5.26 -11.27 5.99
N GLY A 40 6.01 -11.75 5.00
CA GLY A 40 5.97 -13.15 4.58
C GLY A 40 6.45 -14.10 5.69
N LEU A 41 7.57 -13.78 6.35
CA LEU A 41 8.06 -14.56 7.51
C LEU A 41 7.03 -14.58 8.64
N ARG A 42 6.43 -13.44 8.95
CA ARG A 42 5.38 -13.35 9.96
C ARG A 42 4.15 -14.19 9.60
N THR A 43 3.78 -14.26 8.32
CA THR A 43 2.67 -15.11 7.86
C THR A 43 3.00 -16.60 8.08
N ILE A 44 4.22 -17.02 7.78
CA ILE A 44 4.65 -18.41 8.02
C ILE A 44 4.59 -18.76 9.52
N GLU A 45 5.09 -17.86 10.37
CA GLU A 45 5.16 -18.06 11.82
C GLU A 45 3.79 -18.04 12.51
N LEU A 46 2.98 -17.00 12.21
CA LEU A 46 1.73 -16.76 12.93
C LEU A 46 0.51 -17.49 12.32
N ARG A 47 0.62 -17.95 11.09
CA ARG A 47 -0.45 -18.67 10.40
C ARG A 47 0.03 -20.03 9.92
N SER A 48 0.57 -20.08 8.67
CA SER A 48 1.16 -21.31 8.14
C SER A 48 2.00 -21.07 6.88
N PRO A 49 2.91 -22.00 6.51
CA PRO A 49 3.56 -22.00 5.21
C PRO A 49 2.57 -22.06 4.02
N MET A 50 1.44 -22.74 4.18
CA MET A 50 0.38 -22.84 3.18
C MET A 50 -0.26 -21.47 2.91
N ASP A 51 -0.54 -20.70 3.98
CA ASP A 51 -1.12 -19.37 3.89
C ASP A 51 -0.14 -18.39 3.22
N PHE A 52 1.15 -18.51 3.52
CA PHE A 52 2.18 -17.75 2.81
C PHE A 52 2.21 -18.12 1.31
N TRP A 53 2.23 -19.43 1.00
CA TRP A 53 2.29 -19.91 -0.38
C TRP A 53 1.09 -19.44 -1.22
N ALA A 54 -0.12 -19.52 -0.66
CA ALA A 54 -1.35 -19.14 -1.37
C ALA A 54 -1.33 -17.71 -1.94
N PHE A 55 -0.59 -16.77 -1.31
CA PHE A 55 -0.52 -15.36 -1.71
C PHE A 55 0.88 -14.91 -2.17
N SER A 56 1.84 -15.84 -2.26
CA SER A 56 3.23 -15.53 -2.59
C SER A 56 3.45 -15.40 -4.09
N ASP A 57 4.34 -14.50 -4.51
CA ASP A 57 4.84 -14.42 -5.89
C ASP A 57 5.62 -15.66 -6.34
N LEU A 58 6.00 -16.53 -5.42
CA LEU A 58 6.58 -17.84 -5.73
C LEU A 58 5.53 -18.83 -6.25
N ASN A 59 4.26 -18.59 -5.99
CA ASN A 59 3.15 -19.41 -6.45
C ASN A 59 2.61 -18.86 -7.78
N PRO A 60 2.72 -19.60 -8.90
CA PRO A 60 2.18 -19.17 -10.19
C PRO A 60 0.65 -19.03 -10.17
N ASP A 61 -0.04 -19.78 -9.30
CA ASP A 61 -1.51 -19.78 -9.15
C ASP A 61 -1.95 -19.02 -7.90
N ARG A 62 -1.19 -17.98 -7.49
CA ARG A 62 -1.46 -17.21 -6.27
C ARG A 62 -2.84 -16.57 -6.26
N TRP A 63 -3.43 -16.54 -5.10
CA TRP A 63 -4.68 -15.84 -4.87
C TRP A 63 -4.47 -14.34 -4.74
N GLN A 64 -5.46 -13.57 -5.19
CA GLN A 64 -5.53 -12.13 -4.95
C GLN A 64 -6.17 -11.87 -3.58
N ARG A 65 -5.54 -11.03 -2.77
CA ARG A 65 -6.18 -10.55 -1.53
C ARG A 65 -7.21 -9.48 -1.89
N PRO A 66 -8.44 -9.58 -1.37
CA PRO A 66 -9.41 -8.51 -1.55
C PRO A 66 -8.89 -7.23 -0.87
N GLU A 67 -9.10 -6.11 -1.51
CA GLU A 67 -8.87 -4.80 -0.90
C GLU A 67 -9.93 -4.56 0.18
N THR A 68 -9.48 -3.99 1.32
CA THR A 68 -10.36 -3.63 2.43
C THR A 68 -10.22 -2.14 2.72
N ASP A 69 -11.26 -1.52 3.32
CA ASP A 69 -11.23 -0.10 3.67
C ASP A 69 -10.02 0.26 4.55
N ALA A 70 -9.66 -0.62 5.49
CA ALA A 70 -8.47 -0.44 6.32
C ALA A 70 -7.16 -0.46 5.50
N LEU A 71 -7.08 -1.32 4.48
CA LEU A 71 -5.91 -1.37 3.60
C LEU A 71 -5.84 -0.11 2.72
N SER A 72 -6.98 0.33 2.17
CA SER A 72 -7.07 1.54 1.37
C SER A 72 -6.70 2.79 2.18
N LEU A 73 -7.21 2.90 3.43
CA LEU A 73 -6.84 3.98 4.35
C LEU A 73 -5.33 3.95 4.67
N GLY A 74 -4.76 2.77 4.94
CA GLY A 74 -3.34 2.61 5.20
C GLY A 74 -2.48 3.07 4.03
N ARG A 75 -2.80 2.66 2.80
CA ARG A 75 -2.11 3.09 1.57
C ARG A 75 -2.23 4.60 1.35
N ALA A 76 -3.43 5.17 1.52
CA ALA A 76 -3.63 6.62 1.40
C ALA A 76 -2.83 7.40 2.45
N ALA A 77 -2.76 6.89 3.69
CA ALA A 77 -1.94 7.48 4.74
C ALA A 77 -0.44 7.47 4.36
N HIS A 78 0.08 6.36 3.84
CA HIS A 78 1.46 6.28 3.34
C HIS A 78 1.71 7.28 2.21
N ALA A 79 0.83 7.33 1.19
CA ALA A 79 0.97 8.25 0.08
C ALA A 79 1.02 9.73 0.53
N ILE A 80 0.13 10.12 1.45
CA ILE A 80 0.03 11.51 1.93
C ILE A 80 1.17 11.85 2.92
N LEU A 81 1.46 10.96 3.88
CA LEU A 81 2.39 11.27 4.98
C LEU A 81 3.86 11.10 4.58
N LEU A 82 4.15 10.17 3.68
CA LEU A 82 5.51 9.80 3.31
C LEU A 82 5.87 10.28 1.90
N GLY A 83 4.89 10.73 1.11
CA GLY A 83 5.09 11.19 -0.26
C GLY A 83 5.54 10.06 -1.19
N GLU A 84 5.08 8.84 -0.93
CA GLU A 84 5.54 7.63 -1.62
C GLU A 84 5.12 7.57 -3.09
N GLU A 85 3.95 8.12 -3.40
CA GLU A 85 3.44 8.23 -4.76
C GLU A 85 2.62 9.51 -4.90
N ALA A 86 2.37 9.95 -6.12
CA ALA A 86 1.43 11.03 -6.36
C ALA A 86 0.03 10.54 -5.95
N PHE A 87 -0.51 11.07 -4.86
CA PHE A 87 -1.81 10.67 -4.31
C PHE A 87 -2.90 10.65 -5.40
N GLU A 88 -2.91 11.66 -6.25
CA GLU A 88 -3.89 11.84 -7.35
C GLU A 88 -3.79 10.75 -8.44
N GLU A 89 -2.66 10.07 -8.55
CA GLU A 89 -2.46 8.98 -9.53
C GLU A 89 -3.00 7.63 -9.01
N SER A 90 -3.21 7.52 -7.70
CA SER A 90 -3.58 6.25 -7.04
C SER A 90 -4.93 6.30 -6.36
N PHE A 91 -5.43 7.48 -6.02
CA PHE A 91 -6.65 7.64 -5.21
C PHE A 91 -7.64 8.62 -5.82
N ALA A 92 -8.92 8.31 -5.63
CA ALA A 92 -10.05 9.20 -5.93
C ALA A 92 -10.82 9.50 -4.63
N VAL A 93 -11.05 10.78 -4.34
CA VAL A 93 -11.74 11.21 -3.13
C VAL A 93 -13.24 11.32 -3.39
N VAL A 94 -14.03 10.68 -2.54
CA VAL A 94 -15.50 10.84 -2.53
C VAL A 94 -15.85 11.99 -1.62
N PRO A 95 -16.54 13.04 -2.12
CA PRO A 95 -16.99 14.18 -1.31
C PRO A 95 -17.95 13.75 -0.19
N GLU A 96 -17.97 14.48 0.93
CA GLU A 96 -18.85 14.21 2.07
C GLU A 96 -20.34 14.30 1.70
N ASP A 97 -20.67 15.20 0.79
CA ASP A 97 -22.05 15.41 0.30
C ASP A 97 -22.46 14.45 -0.82
N ALA A 98 -21.62 13.49 -1.19
CA ALA A 98 -21.92 12.50 -2.20
C ALA A 98 -23.18 11.68 -1.81
N PRO A 99 -24.10 11.48 -2.77
CA PRO A 99 -25.29 10.68 -2.48
C PRO A 99 -24.87 9.22 -2.19
N GLN A 100 -25.65 8.53 -1.37
CA GLN A 100 -25.42 7.09 -1.14
C GLN A 100 -25.35 6.33 -2.46
N ARG A 101 -24.49 5.34 -2.55
CA ARG A 101 -24.42 4.46 -3.72
C ARG A 101 -25.75 3.77 -4.01
N PRO A 102 -26.09 3.51 -5.27
CA PRO A 102 -27.24 2.67 -5.61
C PRO A 102 -27.16 1.33 -4.89
N THR A 103 -28.25 0.94 -4.23
CA THR A 103 -28.31 -0.35 -3.53
C THR A 103 -28.47 -1.49 -4.52
N LYS A 104 -28.10 -2.73 -4.12
CA LYS A 104 -28.29 -3.92 -4.95
C LYS A 104 -29.73 -4.05 -5.48
N PRO A 105 -30.81 -3.88 -4.66
CA PRO A 105 -32.17 -3.91 -5.17
C PRO A 105 -32.48 -2.84 -6.22
N MET A 106 -31.90 -1.63 -6.09
CA MET A 106 -32.07 -0.57 -7.10
C MET A 106 -31.39 -0.93 -8.42
N LEU A 107 -30.19 -1.52 -8.36
CA LEU A 107 -29.48 -1.98 -9.57
C LEU A 107 -30.25 -3.10 -10.29
N VAL A 108 -30.78 -4.07 -9.55
CA VAL A 108 -31.64 -5.14 -10.12
C VAL A 108 -32.89 -4.55 -10.74
N ALA A 109 -33.61 -3.68 -10.02
CA ALA A 109 -34.82 -3.05 -10.56
C ALA A 109 -34.54 -2.24 -11.85
N ALA A 110 -33.41 -1.52 -11.89
CA ALA A 110 -32.99 -0.74 -13.05
C ALA A 110 -32.65 -1.64 -14.25
N SER A 111 -31.99 -2.78 -14.02
CA SER A 111 -31.71 -3.76 -15.09
C SER A 111 -32.99 -4.39 -15.68
N GLU A 112 -34.08 -4.39 -14.93
CA GLU A 112 -35.41 -4.84 -15.37
C GLU A 112 -36.28 -3.71 -15.95
N GLY A 113 -35.70 -2.51 -16.15
CA GLY A 113 -36.42 -1.33 -16.69
C GLY A 113 -37.24 -0.55 -15.66
N ARG A 114 -37.19 -0.89 -14.37
CA ARG A 114 -37.88 -0.20 -13.27
C ARG A 114 -36.96 0.84 -12.62
N ILE A 115 -36.90 2.03 -13.20
CA ILE A 115 -36.01 3.11 -12.76
C ILE A 115 -36.76 4.04 -11.82
N SER A 116 -36.24 4.22 -10.58
CA SER A 116 -36.77 5.18 -9.61
C SER A 116 -36.02 6.50 -9.66
N ASP A 117 -36.67 7.61 -9.23
CA ASP A 117 -36.03 8.92 -9.13
C ASP A 117 -34.80 8.89 -8.20
N ALA A 118 -34.87 8.11 -7.13
CA ALA A 118 -33.75 7.92 -6.20
C ALA A 118 -32.56 7.23 -6.87
N TYR A 119 -32.79 6.24 -7.73
CA TYR A 119 -31.76 5.61 -8.53
C TYR A 119 -31.16 6.61 -9.53
N THR A 120 -31.99 7.34 -10.26
CA THR A 120 -31.54 8.34 -11.26
C THR A 120 -30.63 9.39 -10.63
N LYS A 121 -31.00 9.94 -9.47
CA LYS A 121 -30.18 10.92 -8.73
C LYS A 121 -28.83 10.35 -8.30
N ARG A 122 -28.84 9.13 -7.77
CA ARG A 122 -27.58 8.45 -7.34
C ARG A 122 -26.70 8.13 -8.54
N GLN A 123 -27.28 7.62 -9.61
CA GLN A 123 -26.55 7.23 -10.81
C GLN A 123 -25.97 8.45 -11.53
N ALA A 124 -26.63 9.61 -11.48
CA ALA A 124 -26.15 10.87 -12.07
C ALA A 124 -24.81 11.31 -11.43
N PHE A 125 -24.56 11.01 -10.17
CA PHE A 125 -23.27 11.22 -9.50
C PHE A 125 -22.33 10.06 -9.74
N TRP A 126 -22.74 8.82 -9.36
CA TRP A 126 -21.86 7.67 -9.33
C TRP A 126 -21.46 7.14 -10.70
N GLY A 127 -22.30 7.31 -11.73
CA GLY A 127 -21.97 6.87 -13.08
C GLY A 127 -20.72 7.55 -13.65
N PRO A 128 -20.66 8.87 -13.71
CA PRO A 128 -19.47 9.61 -14.13
C PRO A 128 -18.26 9.38 -13.22
N PHE A 129 -18.48 9.34 -11.89
CA PHE A 129 -17.42 9.09 -10.91
C PHE A 129 -16.74 7.73 -11.16
N ASP A 130 -17.53 6.66 -11.24
CA ASP A 130 -17.01 5.30 -11.47
C ASP A 130 -16.33 5.17 -12.84
N ALA A 131 -16.82 5.85 -13.86
CA ALA A 131 -16.19 5.88 -15.18
C ALA A 131 -14.82 6.59 -15.18
N ALA A 132 -14.62 7.54 -14.26
CA ALA A 132 -13.37 8.29 -14.14
C ALA A 132 -12.32 7.59 -13.26
N LEU A 133 -12.69 6.53 -12.52
CA LEU A 133 -11.79 5.88 -11.54
C LEU A 133 -10.54 5.27 -12.18
N ASN A 134 -10.62 4.70 -13.39
CA ASN A 134 -9.48 4.09 -14.09
C ASN A 134 -8.57 3.22 -13.21
N GLY A 135 -9.14 2.51 -12.24
CA GLY A 135 -8.39 1.68 -11.29
C GLY A 135 -7.92 2.39 -10.03
N LEU A 136 -8.25 3.68 -9.84
CA LEU A 136 -7.93 4.41 -8.61
C LEU A 136 -8.65 3.79 -7.40
N THR A 137 -7.98 3.80 -6.26
CA THR A 137 -8.55 3.41 -4.97
C THR A 137 -9.43 4.53 -4.42
N ILE A 138 -10.64 4.20 -3.99
CA ILE A 138 -11.58 5.19 -3.45
C ILE A 138 -11.28 5.43 -1.97
N VAL A 139 -11.21 6.71 -1.59
CA VAL A 139 -11.14 7.18 -0.20
C VAL A 139 -12.19 8.26 0.04
N SER A 140 -12.68 8.40 1.27
CA SER A 140 -13.61 9.47 1.63
C SER A 140 -12.89 10.73 2.13
N GLU A 141 -13.56 11.89 2.06
CA GLU A 141 -13.06 13.12 2.70
C GLU A 141 -12.78 12.91 4.20
N GLU A 142 -13.66 12.18 4.92
CA GLU A 142 -13.44 11.84 6.32
C GLU A 142 -12.14 11.07 6.54
N GLN A 143 -11.80 10.13 5.65
CA GLN A 143 -10.52 9.39 5.71
C GLN A 143 -9.34 10.33 5.45
N ILE A 144 -9.46 11.28 4.53
CA ILE A 144 -8.43 12.30 4.29
C ILE A 144 -8.24 13.17 5.52
N ASP A 145 -9.31 13.65 6.13
CA ASP A 145 -9.26 14.44 7.36
C ASP A 145 -8.58 13.69 8.51
N GLN A 146 -8.87 12.40 8.67
CA GLN A 146 -8.20 11.54 9.64
C GLN A 146 -6.69 11.48 9.37
N ILE A 147 -6.26 11.31 8.12
CA ILE A 147 -4.84 11.28 7.74
C ILE A 147 -4.17 12.62 8.03
N VAL A 148 -4.83 13.74 7.70
CA VAL A 148 -4.30 15.09 8.00
C VAL A 148 -4.12 15.30 9.51
N GLN A 149 -5.08 14.86 10.32
CA GLN A 149 -4.96 14.91 11.79
C GLN A 149 -3.82 14.04 12.31
N MET A 150 -3.65 12.82 11.77
CA MET A 150 -2.51 11.96 12.09
C MET A 150 -1.18 12.64 11.73
N SER A 151 -1.07 13.23 10.55
CA SER A 151 0.10 14.01 10.12
C SER A 151 0.45 15.11 11.11
N ALA A 152 -0.55 15.92 11.46
CA ALA A 152 -0.37 17.00 12.42
C ALA A 152 0.04 16.51 13.82
N ALA A 153 -0.45 15.37 14.27
CA ALA A 153 -0.08 14.76 15.53
C ALA A 153 1.37 14.24 15.51
N LEU A 154 1.75 13.53 14.45
CA LEU A 154 3.11 13.03 14.25
C LEU A 154 4.13 14.18 14.20
N GLY A 155 3.86 15.23 13.41
CA GLY A 155 4.75 16.38 13.26
C GLY A 155 4.97 17.17 14.56
N ARG A 156 3.96 17.20 15.46
CA ARG A 156 4.06 17.87 16.76
C ARG A 156 4.76 17.03 17.82
N HIS A 157 4.91 15.73 17.63
CA HIS A 157 5.52 14.86 18.62
C HIS A 157 7.05 15.02 18.62
N PRO A 158 7.70 15.47 19.71
CA PRO A 158 9.11 15.88 19.70
C PRO A 158 10.09 14.74 19.41
N LEU A 159 9.72 13.49 19.70
CA LEU A 159 10.55 12.31 19.44
C LEU A 159 10.20 11.63 18.12
N VAL A 160 8.95 11.69 17.70
CA VAL A 160 8.48 10.95 16.51
C VAL A 160 8.66 11.76 15.24
N GLY A 161 8.37 13.07 15.27
CA GLY A 161 8.51 13.93 14.10
C GLY A 161 9.87 13.81 13.40
N PRO A 162 11.01 13.88 14.12
CA PRO A 162 12.33 13.71 13.53
C PRO A 162 12.60 12.32 12.91
N LEU A 163 11.87 11.26 13.33
CA LEU A 163 12.04 9.91 12.78
C LEU A 163 11.49 9.80 11.36
N PHE A 164 10.61 10.71 10.95
CA PHE A 164 10.08 10.79 9.59
C PHE A 164 10.85 11.76 8.69
N GLN A 165 12.06 12.17 9.12
CA GLN A 165 12.99 12.95 8.31
C GLN A 165 14.18 12.09 7.91
N GLY A 166 14.26 11.72 6.63
CA GLY A 166 15.32 10.84 6.12
C GLY A 166 15.02 10.27 4.74
N ASP A 167 15.55 9.08 4.49
CA ASP A 167 15.31 8.36 3.24
C ASP A 167 14.08 7.46 3.39
N GLY A 168 13.00 7.81 2.67
CA GLY A 168 11.80 6.98 2.54
C GLY A 168 12.01 5.84 1.55
N GLU A 169 11.19 4.79 1.67
CA GLU A 169 11.04 3.70 0.70
C GLU A 169 12.31 2.89 0.38
N VAL A 170 13.29 2.88 1.26
CA VAL A 170 14.51 2.12 1.05
C VAL A 170 14.30 0.65 1.38
N SER A 171 14.56 -0.20 0.41
CA SER A 171 14.52 -1.66 0.57
C SER A 171 15.84 -2.18 1.07
N LEU A 172 15.84 -2.78 2.26
CA LEU A 172 16.97 -3.49 2.84
C LEU A 172 16.92 -4.95 2.39
N ILE A 173 17.95 -5.40 1.70
CA ILE A 173 17.99 -6.73 1.07
C ILE A 173 19.28 -7.42 1.44
N TRP A 174 19.17 -8.66 1.94
CA TRP A 174 20.34 -9.46 2.30
C TRP A 174 20.07 -10.96 2.12
N ARG A 175 21.12 -11.70 1.89
CA ARG A 175 21.05 -13.16 1.77
C ARG A 175 21.34 -13.79 3.12
N HIS A 176 20.47 -14.66 3.59
CA HIS A 176 20.67 -15.41 4.82
C HIS A 176 21.74 -16.48 4.60
N GLU A 177 22.82 -16.45 5.37
CA GLU A 177 24.03 -17.26 5.13
C GLU A 177 23.76 -18.77 5.17
N GLN A 178 22.96 -19.24 6.13
CA GLN A 178 22.71 -20.66 6.32
C GLN A 178 21.76 -21.27 5.29
N THR A 179 20.72 -20.54 4.89
CA THR A 179 19.67 -21.05 3.99
C THR A 179 19.85 -20.63 2.54
N GLY A 180 20.63 -19.59 2.30
CA GLY A 180 20.78 -18.97 0.99
C GLY A 180 19.53 -18.19 0.51
N VAL A 181 18.46 -18.13 1.31
CA VAL A 181 17.23 -17.37 0.99
C VAL A 181 17.52 -15.87 1.13
N TRP A 182 17.00 -15.10 0.21
CA TRP A 182 17.05 -13.65 0.28
C TRP A 182 15.96 -13.11 1.22
N LEU A 183 16.37 -12.28 2.16
CA LEU A 183 15.50 -11.58 3.08
C LEU A 183 15.37 -10.15 2.65
N LYS A 184 14.15 -9.61 2.74
CA LYS A 184 13.89 -8.22 2.35
C LYS A 184 12.99 -7.53 3.38
N ALA A 185 13.34 -6.30 3.72
CA ALA A 185 12.57 -5.41 4.57
C ALA A 185 12.50 -4.03 3.93
N ARG A 186 11.37 -3.37 4.05
CA ARG A 186 11.17 -2.00 3.58
C ARG A 186 10.53 -1.22 4.71
N PRO A 187 11.33 -0.59 5.58
CA PRO A 187 10.80 0.37 6.53
C PRO A 187 10.29 1.59 5.79
N ASP A 188 9.26 2.23 6.31
CA ASP A 188 8.69 3.42 5.71
C ASP A 188 9.69 4.58 5.70
N MET A 189 10.57 4.64 6.72
CA MET A 189 11.60 5.67 6.79
C MET A 189 12.90 5.15 7.41
N ILE A 190 14.01 5.54 6.83
CA ILE A 190 15.33 5.47 7.46
C ILE A 190 15.71 6.88 7.90
N PRO A 191 15.57 7.20 9.19
CA PRO A 191 15.87 8.53 9.70
C PRO A 191 17.31 8.96 9.38
N ALA A 192 17.52 10.25 9.12
CA ALA A 192 18.86 10.82 8.93
C ALA A 192 19.73 10.69 10.18
N MET A 193 19.14 10.50 11.34
CA MET A 193 19.82 10.35 12.62
C MET A 193 19.81 8.91 13.11
N GLY A 194 20.99 8.31 13.28
CA GLY A 194 21.19 7.04 14.00
C GLY A 194 20.84 5.76 13.24
N ASP A 195 20.85 4.65 13.98
CA ASP A 195 20.58 3.29 13.46
C ASP A 195 19.13 2.85 13.65
N VAL A 196 18.21 3.82 13.74
CA VAL A 196 16.77 3.58 13.93
C VAL A 196 16.10 3.37 12.57
N ARG A 197 15.00 2.64 12.56
CA ARG A 197 14.07 2.52 11.43
C ARG A 197 12.67 2.88 11.92
N ALA A 198 11.94 3.64 11.12
CA ALA A 198 10.57 4.01 11.44
C ALA A 198 9.59 3.32 10.49
N ASP A 199 8.45 2.92 11.03
CA ASP A 199 7.39 2.22 10.33
C ASP A 199 6.05 2.79 10.81
N LEU A 200 5.22 3.27 9.87
CA LEU A 200 3.91 3.83 10.16
C LEU A 200 2.88 2.71 10.17
N LYS A 201 2.08 2.63 11.22
CA LYS A 201 0.96 1.70 11.29
C LYS A 201 -0.33 2.44 11.63
N THR A 202 -1.30 2.30 10.76
CA THR A 202 -2.70 2.67 11.03
C THR A 202 -3.40 1.49 11.70
N ILE A 203 -4.11 1.74 12.79
CA ILE A 203 -4.83 0.74 13.58
C ILE A 203 -6.30 1.13 13.70
#